data_930bbf97b4508b39ae837d563fbce17b
#
_entry.id   930bbf97b4508b39ae837d563fbce17b
#
_cell.length_a   1.000
_cell.length_b   1.000
_cell.length_c   1.000
_cell.angle_alpha   90.00
_cell.angle_beta   90.00
_cell.angle_gamma   90.00
#
_symmetry.space_group_name_H-M   'P 1'
#
loop_
_entity.id
_entity.type
_entity.pdbx_description
1 polymer ?
#
loop_
_entity_poly.entity_id
_entity_poly.type
_entity_poly.pdbx_seq_one_letter_code
_entity_poly.pdbx_strand_id
1 'polypeptide(L)'
;MSQPSATKGRWRFRAILASWLLAVAAGLGWNGVRESLDDSPRAAKVPAPIDASAFAEVILPEGPHAEAFRVSCLTCHSSRLPLSQPTFGEARWTELVHKMVAAYGAPIAPDTEPKIVAYLLATQTGR
;
A
#
# COMPACT_ATOMS: atom_id res chain seq x y z
N MET A 1 -26.19 70.35 -21.44
CA MET A 1 -25.07 69.45 -21.81
C MET A 1 -24.40 69.02 -20.50
N SER A 2 -24.72 67.89 -20.01
CA SER A 2 -24.25 67.38 -18.70
C SER A 2 -22.99 66.54 -18.90
N GLN A 3 -21.91 66.95 -18.26
CA GLN A 3 -20.63 66.22 -18.28
C GLN A 3 -20.73 64.86 -17.52
N PRO A 4 -20.27 63.74 -18.06
CA PRO A 4 -20.23 62.50 -17.30
C PRO A 4 -19.13 62.55 -16.23
N SER A 5 -19.49 62.23 -14.98
CA SER A 5 -18.63 62.30 -13.81
C SER A 5 -17.44 61.32 -13.92
N ALA A 6 -16.24 61.89 -13.97
CA ALA A 6 -14.95 61.17 -14.04
C ALA A 6 -14.62 60.31 -12.79
N THR A 7 -15.49 60.28 -11.80
CA THR A 7 -15.28 59.57 -10.53
C THR A 7 -15.58 58.08 -10.58
N LYS A 8 -16.52 57.64 -11.47
CA LYS A 8 -16.90 56.21 -11.57
C LYS A 8 -15.80 55.33 -12.14
N GLY A 9 -14.93 55.84 -13.02
CA GLY A 9 -13.83 55.09 -13.59
C GLY A 9 -12.70 54.77 -12.61
N ARG A 10 -12.37 55.73 -11.77
CA ARG A 10 -11.28 55.61 -10.80
C ARG A 10 -11.55 54.59 -9.70
N TRP A 11 -12.81 54.40 -9.31
CA TRP A 11 -13.20 53.44 -8.29
C TRP A 11 -13.12 51.98 -8.83
N ARG A 12 -13.52 51.77 -10.07
CA ARG A 12 -13.43 50.45 -10.74
C ARG A 12 -11.98 50.04 -10.93
N PHE A 13 -11.09 50.92 -11.32
CA PHE A 13 -9.64 50.65 -11.41
C PHE A 13 -9.02 50.30 -10.05
N ARG A 14 -9.38 51.02 -9.00
CA ARG A 14 -8.88 50.75 -7.64
C ARG A 14 -9.37 49.39 -7.13
N ALA A 15 -10.60 49.00 -7.42
CA ALA A 15 -11.16 47.71 -7.06
C ALA A 15 -10.46 46.55 -7.80
N ILE A 16 -10.17 46.72 -9.10
CA ILE A 16 -9.45 45.73 -9.90
C ILE A 16 -8.01 45.55 -9.41
N LEU A 17 -7.30 46.65 -9.13
CA LEU A 17 -5.94 46.58 -8.60
C LEU A 17 -5.89 45.91 -7.21
N ALA A 18 -6.84 46.20 -6.34
CA ALA A 18 -6.93 45.58 -5.02
C ALA A 18 -7.19 44.06 -5.13
N SER A 19 -8.06 43.64 -6.06
CA SER A 19 -8.32 42.22 -6.32
C SER A 19 -7.09 41.48 -6.87
N TRP A 20 -6.32 42.12 -7.74
CA TRP A 20 -5.07 41.56 -8.27
C TRP A 20 -3.99 41.42 -7.18
N LEU A 21 -3.84 42.39 -6.33
CA LEU A 21 -2.89 42.34 -5.21
C LEU A 21 -3.26 41.26 -4.21
N LEU A 22 -4.55 41.05 -3.92
CA LEU A 22 -5.02 39.97 -3.07
C LEU A 22 -4.78 38.59 -3.71
N ALA A 23 -4.99 38.47 -5.02
CA ALA A 23 -4.73 37.22 -5.73
C ALA A 23 -3.23 36.86 -5.75
N VAL A 24 -2.35 37.85 -5.94
CA VAL A 24 -0.89 37.64 -5.89
C VAL A 24 -0.44 37.28 -4.47
N ALA A 25 -0.96 37.97 -3.44
CA ALA A 25 -0.64 37.63 -2.04
C ALA A 25 -1.11 36.25 -1.65
N ALA A 26 -2.30 35.81 -2.11
CA ALA A 26 -2.79 34.44 -1.91
C ALA A 26 -1.94 33.42 -2.66
N GLY A 27 -1.47 33.73 -3.88
CA GLY A 27 -0.58 32.88 -4.65
C GLY A 27 0.80 32.69 -3.99
N LEU A 28 1.36 33.75 -3.44
CA LEU A 28 2.62 33.68 -2.69
C LEU A 28 2.47 32.89 -1.37
N GLY A 29 1.33 33.08 -0.66
CA GLY A 29 1.01 32.31 0.53
C GLY A 29 0.82 30.82 0.23
N TRP A 30 0.19 30.48 -0.90
CA TRP A 30 -0.01 29.10 -1.33
C TRP A 30 1.30 28.38 -1.69
N ASN A 31 2.25 29.08 -2.30
CA ASN A 31 3.57 28.54 -2.59
C ASN A 31 4.38 28.29 -1.31
N GLY A 32 4.32 29.18 -0.33
CA GLY A 32 4.96 28.97 0.97
C GLY A 32 4.38 27.79 1.74
N VAL A 33 3.07 27.54 1.63
CA VAL A 33 2.44 26.36 2.23
C VAL A 33 2.85 25.07 1.52
N ARG A 34 3.02 25.11 0.21
CA ARG A 34 3.51 23.93 -0.55
C ARG A 34 4.93 23.57 -0.17
N GLU A 35 5.84 24.53 -0.09
CA GLU A 35 7.22 24.27 0.35
C GLU A 35 7.26 23.69 1.77
N SER A 36 6.43 24.18 2.68
CA SER A 36 6.33 23.64 4.05
C SER A 36 5.75 22.23 4.11
N LEU A 37 4.94 21.82 3.14
CA LEU A 37 4.39 20.46 3.05
C LEU A 37 5.35 19.49 2.39
N ASP A 38 6.20 19.96 1.48
CA ASP A 38 7.26 19.16 0.86
C ASP A 38 8.45 18.92 1.79
N ASP A 39 8.68 19.81 2.75
CA ASP A 39 9.72 19.67 3.78
C ASP A 39 9.26 18.79 4.98
N SER A 40 8.25 17.99 4.75
CA SER A 40 7.78 17.02 5.73
C SER A 40 8.89 15.99 6.00
N PRO A 41 9.31 15.80 7.26
CA PRO A 41 10.35 14.82 7.62
C PRO A 41 10.03 13.39 7.19
N ARG A 42 8.86 13.17 6.64
CA ARG A 42 8.38 11.90 6.10
C ARG A 42 9.02 11.54 4.76
N ALA A 43 9.48 12.51 3.96
CA ALA A 43 10.19 12.26 2.71
C ALA A 43 11.67 11.88 2.95
N ALA A 44 12.22 12.18 4.13
CA ALA A 44 13.64 12.02 4.41
C ALA A 44 14.05 10.60 4.87
N LYS A 45 13.14 9.66 4.96
CA LYS A 45 13.47 8.27 5.36
C LYS A 45 13.04 7.29 4.29
N VAL A 46 13.65 7.41 3.10
CA VAL A 46 13.77 6.24 2.24
C VAL A 46 14.55 5.22 3.09
N PRO A 47 13.95 4.08 3.47
CA PRO A 47 14.68 3.04 4.17
C PRO A 47 15.95 2.73 3.37
N ALA A 48 17.06 2.48 4.07
CA ALA A 48 18.26 1.98 3.44
C ALA A 48 17.89 0.86 2.45
N PRO A 49 18.61 0.72 1.32
CA PRO A 49 18.33 -0.32 0.36
C PRO A 49 18.09 -1.61 1.11
N ILE A 50 16.92 -2.22 0.90
CA ILE A 50 16.59 -3.48 1.57
C ILE A 50 17.67 -4.46 1.16
N ASP A 51 18.44 -4.92 2.13
CA ASP A 51 19.49 -5.90 1.89
C ASP A 51 18.83 -7.12 1.22
N ALA A 52 19.35 -7.49 0.05
CA ALA A 52 18.87 -8.64 -0.68
C ALA A 52 18.91 -9.94 0.15
N SER A 53 19.76 -10.00 1.19
CA SER A 53 19.77 -11.09 2.17
C SER A 53 18.48 -11.17 3.01
N ALA A 54 17.74 -10.07 3.16
CA ALA A 54 16.42 -10.07 3.79
C ALA A 54 15.37 -10.85 2.97
N PHE A 55 15.65 -11.06 1.69
CA PHE A 55 14.90 -11.93 0.78
C PHE A 55 15.59 -13.28 0.60
N ALA A 56 16.56 -13.63 1.47
CA ALA A 56 17.11 -14.97 1.46
C ALA A 56 15.94 -15.93 1.42
N GLU A 57 15.86 -16.66 0.33
CA GLU A 57 14.80 -17.62 0.04
C GLU A 57 14.60 -18.48 1.27
N VAL A 58 13.44 -18.39 1.88
CA VAL A 58 13.10 -19.28 2.98
C VAL A 58 13.07 -20.66 2.34
N ILE A 59 14.09 -21.45 2.63
CA ILE A 59 14.19 -22.83 2.16
C ILE A 59 12.91 -23.51 2.62
N LEU A 60 12.09 -23.89 1.66
CA LEU A 60 10.85 -24.64 1.93
C LEU A 60 11.24 -26.00 2.48
N PRO A 61 10.72 -26.41 3.65
CA PRO A 61 10.92 -27.75 4.14
C PRO A 61 10.45 -28.75 3.09
N GLU A 62 11.31 -29.70 2.76
CA GLU A 62 10.93 -30.78 1.88
C GLU A 62 9.97 -31.73 2.60
N GLY A 63 9.03 -32.31 1.87
CA GLY A 63 8.07 -33.21 2.45
C GLY A 63 6.86 -33.48 1.56
N PRO A 64 5.96 -34.37 2.00
CA PRO A 64 4.72 -34.62 1.29
C PRO A 64 3.95 -33.33 1.02
N HIS A 65 3.49 -33.14 -0.21
CA HIS A 65 2.71 -31.99 -0.67
C HIS A 65 3.45 -30.65 -0.71
N ALA A 66 4.79 -30.59 -0.55
CA ALA A 66 5.59 -29.39 -0.69
C ALA A 66 5.36 -28.71 -2.04
N GLU A 67 5.26 -29.48 -3.12
CA GLU A 67 4.98 -28.96 -4.46
C GLU A 67 3.58 -28.34 -4.56
N ALA A 68 2.56 -28.96 -3.98
CA ALA A 68 1.22 -28.39 -3.95
C ALA A 68 1.20 -27.02 -3.25
N PHE A 69 1.93 -26.89 -2.14
CA PHE A 69 2.12 -25.62 -1.45
C PHE A 69 2.89 -24.62 -2.34
N ARG A 70 3.98 -25.02 -2.95
CA ARG A 70 4.84 -24.17 -3.77
C ARG A 70 4.06 -23.54 -4.92
N VAL A 71 3.41 -24.33 -5.74
CA VAL A 71 2.71 -23.85 -6.93
C VAL A 71 1.44 -23.07 -6.61
N SER A 72 0.81 -23.32 -5.46
CA SER A 72 -0.44 -22.66 -5.09
C SER A 72 -0.21 -21.39 -4.29
N CYS A 73 0.70 -21.38 -3.32
CA CYS A 73 0.85 -20.28 -2.36
C CYS A 73 1.87 -19.24 -2.81
N LEU A 74 2.94 -19.64 -3.52
CA LEU A 74 4.02 -18.72 -3.88
C LEU A 74 3.73 -17.85 -5.11
N THR A 75 2.59 -18.01 -5.73
CA THR A 75 2.15 -17.16 -6.85
C THR A 75 1.78 -15.75 -6.42
N CYS A 76 1.36 -15.56 -5.17
CA CYS A 76 0.86 -14.27 -4.67
C CYS A 76 1.72 -13.66 -3.56
N HIS A 77 2.40 -14.46 -2.76
CA HIS A 77 3.22 -14.00 -1.64
C HIS A 77 4.39 -14.95 -1.36
N SER A 78 5.36 -14.52 -0.56
CA SER A 78 6.49 -15.37 -0.17
C SER A 78 6.06 -16.46 0.80
N SER A 79 6.84 -17.56 0.83
CA SER A 79 6.67 -18.67 1.78
C SER A 79 6.76 -18.21 3.23
N ARG A 80 7.46 -17.11 3.49
CA ARG A 80 7.62 -16.57 4.83
C ARG A 80 6.29 -16.25 5.49
N LEU A 81 5.31 -15.72 4.72
CA LEU A 81 4.02 -15.35 5.28
C LEU A 81 3.27 -16.52 5.93
N PRO A 82 2.97 -17.64 5.25
CA PRO A 82 2.32 -18.77 5.89
C PRO A 82 3.23 -19.49 6.89
N LEU A 83 4.54 -19.59 6.61
CA LEU A 83 5.45 -20.34 7.48
C LEU A 83 5.83 -19.60 8.77
N SER A 84 5.64 -18.29 8.88
CA SER A 84 5.86 -17.52 10.11
C SER A 84 4.63 -17.42 11.02
N GLN A 85 3.52 -18.01 10.62
CA GLN A 85 2.30 -17.99 11.44
C GLN A 85 2.49 -18.79 12.75
N PRO A 86 1.74 -18.45 13.80
CA PRO A 86 1.66 -19.28 15.00
C PRO A 86 1.25 -20.71 14.68
N THR A 87 1.50 -21.62 15.60
CA THR A 87 1.04 -23.01 15.45
C THR A 87 -0.48 -23.06 15.45
N PHE A 88 -1.06 -23.39 14.31
CA PHE A 88 -2.50 -23.54 14.13
C PHE A 88 -2.87 -25.02 14.02
N GLY A 89 -4.07 -25.37 14.52
CA GLY A 89 -4.67 -26.67 14.25
C GLY A 89 -5.24 -26.76 12.83
N GLU A 90 -5.60 -27.99 12.44
CA GLU A 90 -6.14 -28.31 11.11
C GLU A 90 -7.33 -27.44 10.71
N ALA A 91 -8.32 -27.26 11.61
CA ALA A 91 -9.49 -26.46 11.34
C ALA A 91 -9.15 -25.01 10.95
N ARG A 92 -8.18 -24.43 11.65
CA ARG A 92 -7.75 -23.06 11.38
C ARG A 92 -7.00 -22.94 10.05
N TRP A 93 -6.15 -23.90 9.73
CA TRP A 93 -5.48 -23.92 8.44
C TRP A 93 -6.46 -24.14 7.29
N THR A 94 -7.44 -25.03 7.46
CA THR A 94 -8.49 -25.25 6.46
C THR A 94 -9.28 -23.97 6.19
N GLU A 95 -9.68 -23.25 7.24
CA GLU A 95 -10.35 -21.95 7.10
C GLU A 95 -9.50 -20.93 6.35
N LEU A 96 -8.21 -20.84 6.67
CA LEU A 96 -7.30 -19.87 6.04
C LEU A 96 -7.05 -20.20 4.57
N VAL A 97 -6.80 -21.46 4.24
CA VAL A 97 -6.60 -21.89 2.84
C VAL A 97 -7.88 -21.67 2.04
N HIS A 98 -9.03 -22.05 2.57
CA HIS A 98 -10.31 -21.80 1.92
C HIS A 98 -10.58 -20.29 1.72
N LYS A 99 -10.20 -19.45 2.67
CA LYS A 99 -10.30 -18.00 2.53
C LYS A 99 -9.45 -17.46 1.39
N MET A 100 -8.26 -18.03 1.13
CA MET A 100 -7.45 -17.63 -0.03
C MET A 100 -8.19 -17.89 -1.33
N VAL A 101 -8.92 -18.98 -1.43
CA VAL A 101 -9.74 -19.31 -2.61
C VAL A 101 -10.97 -18.40 -2.69
N ALA A 102 -11.79 -18.39 -1.64
CA ALA A 102 -13.10 -17.76 -1.66
C ALA A 102 -13.06 -16.21 -1.68
N ALA A 103 -12.13 -15.61 -0.93
CA ALA A 103 -12.06 -14.16 -0.79
C ALA A 103 -11.00 -13.50 -1.67
N TYR A 104 -9.91 -14.20 -1.98
CA TYR A 104 -8.79 -13.63 -2.73
C TYR A 104 -8.61 -14.25 -4.12
N GLY A 105 -9.42 -15.25 -4.48
CA GLY A 105 -9.40 -15.85 -5.81
C GLY A 105 -8.15 -16.68 -6.09
N ALA A 106 -7.53 -17.25 -5.06
CA ALA A 106 -6.35 -18.11 -5.26
C ALA A 106 -6.71 -19.30 -6.15
N PRO A 107 -5.90 -19.62 -7.19
CA PRO A 107 -6.20 -20.68 -8.15
C PRO A 107 -5.86 -22.05 -7.58
N ILE A 108 -6.52 -22.45 -6.50
CA ILE A 108 -6.32 -23.72 -5.81
C ILE A 108 -7.51 -24.63 -6.09
N ALA A 109 -7.24 -25.80 -6.65
CA ALA A 109 -8.28 -26.80 -6.88
C ALA A 109 -8.78 -27.40 -5.54
N PRO A 110 -10.08 -27.72 -5.42
CA PRO A 110 -10.66 -28.21 -4.17
C PRO A 110 -9.97 -29.46 -3.60
N ASP A 111 -9.45 -30.33 -4.46
CA ASP A 111 -8.69 -31.51 -4.06
C ASP A 111 -7.25 -31.22 -3.62
N THR A 112 -6.78 -29.99 -3.84
CA THR A 112 -5.45 -29.52 -3.47
C THR A 112 -5.44 -28.81 -2.11
N GLU A 113 -6.55 -28.20 -1.70
CA GLU A 113 -6.65 -27.53 -0.39
C GLU A 113 -6.22 -28.43 0.77
N PRO A 114 -6.73 -29.68 0.93
CA PRO A 114 -6.31 -30.55 2.04
C PRO A 114 -4.83 -30.96 1.98
N LYS A 115 -4.23 -31.04 0.79
CA LYS A 115 -2.79 -31.31 0.64
C LYS A 115 -1.94 -30.16 1.17
N ILE A 116 -2.36 -28.91 0.90
CA ILE A 116 -1.71 -27.71 1.43
C ILE A 116 -1.82 -27.66 2.95
N VAL A 117 -3.01 -27.94 3.49
CA VAL A 117 -3.23 -27.99 4.95
C VAL A 117 -2.33 -29.03 5.61
N ALA A 118 -2.25 -30.23 5.04
CA ALA A 118 -1.38 -31.29 5.54
C ALA A 118 0.10 -30.89 5.55
N TYR A 119 0.57 -30.22 4.50
CA TYR A 119 1.93 -29.69 4.43
C TYR A 119 2.19 -28.62 5.52
N LEU A 120 1.28 -27.69 5.72
CA LEU A 120 1.40 -26.64 6.72
C LEU A 120 1.45 -27.21 8.15
N LEU A 121 0.64 -28.22 8.44
CA LEU A 121 0.67 -28.93 9.72
C LEU A 121 2.01 -29.64 9.94
N ALA A 122 2.51 -30.35 8.93
CA ALA A 122 3.79 -31.05 9.02
C ALA A 122 4.96 -30.11 9.25
N THR A 123 4.97 -28.92 8.61
CA THR A 123 6.04 -27.93 8.76
C THR A 123 6.04 -27.22 10.11
N GLN A 124 4.92 -27.20 10.83
CA GLN A 124 4.83 -26.62 12.17
C GLN A 124 5.37 -27.56 13.26
N THR A 125 5.22 -28.86 13.08
CA THR A 125 5.68 -29.85 14.06
C THR A 125 7.19 -30.03 14.08
N GLY A 126 7.89 -29.53 13.07
CA GLY A 126 9.36 -29.59 12.97
C GLY A 126 10.10 -28.35 13.48
N ARG A 127 9.40 -27.42 14.13
CA ARG A 127 10.00 -26.17 14.69
C ARG A 127 10.19 -26.24 16.17
#